data_8f6c3ceccc9898147c996f2c2bb51c2d
#
_entry.id   8f6c3ceccc9898147c996f2c2bb51c2d
#
_cell.length_a   1.000
_cell.length_b   1.000
_cell.length_c   1.000
_cell.angle_alpha   90.00
_cell.angle_beta   90.00
_cell.angle_gamma   90.00
#
_symmetry.space_group_name_H-M   'P 1'
#
loop_
_entity.id
_entity.type
_entity.pdbx_description
1 polymer ?
#
loop_
_entity_poly.entity_id
_entity_poly.type
_entity_poly.pdbx_seq_one_letter_code
_entity_poly.pdbx_strand_id
1 'polypeptide(L)'
;MSHGRIHLPVSPACNIRCRFCNRQFNATEYRPGVSAELLKPQDAVALVRRALELCPEITVAGIAGPGDTLATSHALEAFQLIHREFPELINCLSTNGLLLERYADDIAAAGVRTLTVTVNAVDPSVLKNICAYIVVDGIKYEGIEGAEILIAAQKRGIRKAVSLGLLVKINAVLIPEVNGWHIAEIARTVRELGVGILNIIPLIPQYEFAGYDAPDCEELARAREAAEAYLPVFRHCQHCRADAVGVPGKNEFSAQLYGGREVAETFSHG
;
A
#
# COMPACT_ATOMS: atom_id res chain seq x y z
N MET A 1 -15.32 -14.77 12.42
CA MET A 1 -15.12 -13.57 13.26
C MET A 1 -14.79 -12.41 12.33
N SER A 2 -15.42 -11.26 12.52
CA SER A 2 -15.10 -10.05 11.75
C SER A 2 -13.87 -9.39 12.39
N HIS A 3 -12.82 -9.16 11.59
CA HIS A 3 -11.61 -8.46 12.05
C HIS A 3 -11.70 -6.99 11.68
N GLY A 4 -11.59 -6.12 12.67
CA GLY A 4 -11.47 -4.68 12.49
C GLY A 4 -10.04 -4.25 12.22
N ARG A 5 -9.87 -3.06 11.60
CA ARG A 5 -8.58 -2.43 11.38
C ARG A 5 -8.63 -0.95 11.76
N ILE A 6 -7.46 -0.42 12.12
CA ILE A 6 -7.18 1.02 12.09
C ILE A 6 -6.06 1.27 11.08
N HIS A 7 -6.26 2.23 10.18
CA HIS A 7 -5.20 2.74 9.31
C HIS A 7 -4.69 4.08 9.86
N LEU A 8 -3.38 4.22 9.93
CA LEU A 8 -2.69 5.38 10.48
C LEU A 8 -2.00 6.14 9.36
N PRO A 9 -2.45 7.35 9.02
CA PRO A 9 -1.88 8.15 7.94
C PRO A 9 -0.61 8.89 8.40
N VAL A 10 0.48 8.16 8.61
CA VAL A 10 1.75 8.71 9.12
C VAL A 10 2.83 8.90 8.06
N SER A 11 2.57 8.54 6.80
CA SER A 11 3.58 8.57 5.72
C SER A 11 3.50 9.87 4.93
N PRO A 12 4.37 10.87 5.18
CA PRO A 12 4.25 12.21 4.60
C PRO A 12 4.75 12.33 3.15
N ALA A 13 5.57 11.40 2.68
CA ALA A 13 6.24 11.50 1.38
C ALA A 13 6.17 10.18 0.60
N CYS A 14 6.45 10.25 -0.69
CA CYS A 14 6.62 9.08 -1.55
C CYS A 14 7.83 9.25 -2.45
N ASN A 15 8.59 8.19 -2.60
CA ASN A 15 9.80 8.13 -3.39
C ASN A 15 9.59 7.60 -4.82
N ILE A 16 8.33 7.43 -5.26
CA ILE A 16 7.97 7.14 -6.66
C ILE A 16 6.77 7.98 -7.09
N ARG A 17 6.62 8.17 -8.41
CA ARG A 17 5.48 8.85 -9.01
C ARG A 17 4.67 7.91 -9.89
N CYS A 18 3.61 7.31 -9.35
CA CYS A 18 2.64 6.59 -10.16
C CYS A 18 1.72 7.56 -10.89
N ARG A 19 1.50 7.38 -12.21
CA ARG A 19 0.72 8.29 -13.07
C ARG A 19 -0.77 8.32 -12.73
N PHE A 20 -1.29 7.30 -12.05
CA PHE A 20 -2.67 7.25 -11.57
C PHE A 20 -2.84 7.77 -10.14
N CYS A 21 -1.76 8.16 -9.45
CA CYS A 21 -1.81 8.48 -8.02
C CYS A 21 -1.92 9.99 -7.80
N ASN A 22 -3.06 10.40 -7.26
CA ASN A 22 -3.28 11.75 -6.76
C ASN A 22 -3.41 11.68 -5.23
N ARG A 23 -2.39 12.20 -4.54
CA ARG A 23 -2.33 12.21 -3.07
C ARG A 23 -2.74 13.58 -2.59
N GLN A 24 -4.00 13.70 -2.19
CA GLN A 24 -4.55 14.91 -1.60
C GLN A 24 -5.13 14.58 -0.24
N PHE A 25 -5.02 15.51 0.69
CA PHE A 25 -5.80 15.46 1.90
C PHE A 25 -7.25 15.77 1.56
N ASN A 26 -8.15 14.87 1.96
CA ASN A 26 -9.54 14.96 1.58
C ASN A 26 -10.40 14.19 2.59
N ALA A 27 -11.41 14.83 3.13
CA ALA A 27 -12.33 14.22 4.10
C ALA A 27 -13.48 13.44 3.44
N THR A 28 -13.75 13.66 2.15
CA THR A 28 -14.96 13.18 1.47
C THR A 28 -14.73 12.08 0.44
N GLU A 29 -13.59 12.05 -0.23
CA GLU A 29 -13.29 11.01 -1.23
C GLU A 29 -13.02 9.66 -0.56
N TYR A 30 -13.61 8.61 -1.10
CA TYR A 30 -13.45 7.24 -0.60
C TYR A 30 -12.60 6.41 -1.56
N ARG A 31 -11.29 6.49 -1.41
CA ARG A 31 -10.31 5.74 -2.25
C ARG A 31 -8.99 5.51 -1.51
N PRO A 32 -8.18 4.52 -1.94
CA PRO A 32 -6.86 4.29 -1.38
C PRO A 32 -5.93 5.51 -1.48
N GLY A 33 -5.05 5.68 -0.50
CA GLY A 33 -4.07 6.76 -0.46
C GLY A 33 -4.59 8.13 -0.05
N VAL A 34 -5.88 8.25 0.26
CA VAL A 34 -6.50 9.49 0.76
C VAL A 34 -6.62 9.43 2.28
N SER A 35 -6.36 10.55 2.95
CA SER A 35 -6.64 10.76 4.36
C SER A 35 -7.12 12.18 4.63
N ALA A 36 -7.84 12.37 5.74
CA ALA A 36 -8.28 13.69 6.19
C ALA A 36 -7.12 14.50 6.78
N GLU A 37 -6.12 13.84 7.34
CA GLU A 37 -4.97 14.47 7.99
C GLU A 37 -3.72 13.61 7.91
N LEU A 38 -2.59 14.16 8.36
CA LEU A 38 -1.33 13.45 8.55
C LEU A 38 -1.00 13.41 10.04
N LEU A 39 -0.69 12.23 10.55
CA LEU A 39 -0.31 12.03 11.94
C LEU A 39 1.20 12.11 12.14
N LYS A 40 1.62 12.57 13.31
CA LYS A 40 2.96 12.30 13.82
C LYS A 40 3.04 10.88 14.41
N PRO A 41 4.17 10.19 14.32
CA PRO A 41 4.31 8.84 14.90
C PRO A 41 3.93 8.74 16.38
N GLN A 42 4.21 9.77 17.16
CA GLN A 42 3.93 9.85 18.59
C GLN A 42 2.43 9.87 18.91
N ASP A 43 1.60 10.38 17.99
CA ASP A 43 0.14 10.43 18.15
C ASP A 43 -0.53 9.07 17.87
N ALA A 44 0.17 8.16 17.20
CA ALA A 44 -0.39 6.89 16.75
C ALA A 44 -0.91 6.02 17.91
N VAL A 45 -0.18 5.94 19.02
CA VAL A 45 -0.57 5.15 20.20
C VAL A 45 -1.89 5.63 20.81
N ALA A 46 -2.02 6.96 20.99
CA ALA A 46 -3.25 7.53 21.54
C ALA A 46 -4.47 7.27 20.64
N LEU A 47 -4.26 7.34 19.31
CA LEU A 47 -5.30 7.03 18.33
C LEU A 47 -5.69 5.56 18.31
N VAL A 48 -4.72 4.64 18.37
CA VAL A 48 -4.99 3.20 18.47
C VAL A 48 -5.79 2.91 19.73
N ARG A 49 -5.42 3.47 20.89
CA ARG A 49 -6.16 3.30 22.15
C ARG A 49 -7.60 3.76 22.00
N ARG A 50 -7.81 4.97 21.44
CA ARG A 50 -9.15 5.49 21.20
C ARG A 50 -9.95 4.66 20.20
N ALA A 51 -9.31 4.14 19.16
CA ALA A 51 -9.96 3.26 18.18
C ALA A 51 -10.43 1.94 18.81
N LEU A 52 -9.62 1.36 19.71
CA LEU A 52 -9.99 0.14 20.44
C LEU A 52 -11.16 0.36 21.39
N GLU A 53 -11.29 1.54 21.99
CA GLU A 53 -12.47 1.92 22.80
C GLU A 53 -13.74 1.99 21.92
N LEU A 54 -13.64 2.51 20.69
CA LEU A 54 -14.78 2.65 19.76
C LEU A 54 -15.12 1.32 19.08
N CYS A 55 -14.13 0.50 18.80
CA CYS A 55 -14.28 -0.75 18.06
C CYS A 55 -13.33 -1.83 18.63
N PRO A 56 -13.74 -2.55 19.67
CA PRO A 56 -12.93 -3.64 20.27
C PRO A 56 -12.60 -4.78 19.31
N GLU A 57 -13.29 -4.88 18.19
CA GLU A 57 -13.02 -5.88 17.14
C GLU A 57 -11.77 -5.57 16.31
N ILE A 58 -11.10 -4.43 16.53
CA ILE A 58 -9.85 -4.08 15.84
C ILE A 58 -8.74 -5.04 16.27
N THR A 59 -8.17 -5.71 15.30
CA THR A 59 -7.05 -6.65 15.48
C THR A 59 -5.85 -6.29 14.62
N VAL A 60 -6.01 -5.29 13.72
CA VAL A 60 -4.96 -4.88 12.77
C VAL A 60 -4.71 -3.38 12.88
N ALA A 61 -3.44 -3.00 13.09
CA ALA A 61 -2.93 -1.65 12.93
C ALA A 61 -2.17 -1.58 11.60
N GLY A 62 -2.67 -0.79 10.65
CA GLY A 62 -2.13 -0.70 9.29
C GLY A 62 -1.59 0.69 8.96
N ILE A 63 -0.51 0.74 8.19
CA ILE A 63 -0.01 1.97 7.57
C ILE A 63 0.07 1.74 6.05
N ALA A 64 -0.73 2.50 5.32
CA ALA A 64 -0.89 2.36 3.86
C ALA A 64 -0.95 3.73 3.16
N GLY A 65 -0.27 4.70 3.70
CA GLY A 65 -0.25 6.04 3.12
C GLY A 65 -0.35 7.17 4.16
N PRO A 66 -0.64 8.39 3.66
CA PRO A 66 -0.92 8.74 2.26
C PRO A 66 0.28 8.62 1.32
N GLY A 67 1.53 8.75 1.80
CA GLY A 67 2.76 8.48 1.07
C GLY A 67 3.18 7.02 1.02
N ASP A 68 4.45 6.76 0.68
CA ASP A 68 5.05 5.44 0.86
C ASP A 68 5.59 5.29 2.28
N THR A 69 5.32 4.14 2.89
CA THR A 69 5.66 3.89 4.30
C THR A 69 7.15 3.78 4.58
N LEU A 70 7.96 3.55 3.55
CA LEU A 70 9.43 3.44 3.67
C LEU A 70 10.17 4.67 3.13
N ALA A 71 9.45 5.68 2.60
CA ALA A 71 10.08 6.91 2.12
C ALA A 71 10.61 7.79 3.26
N THR A 72 10.12 7.58 4.49
CA THR A 72 10.57 8.26 5.72
C THR A 72 10.58 7.28 6.89
N SER A 73 11.15 7.67 8.05
CA SER A 73 11.19 6.85 9.27
C SER A 73 9.82 6.73 9.97
N HIS A 74 8.87 7.61 9.68
CA HIS A 74 7.64 7.80 10.45
C HIS A 74 6.84 6.50 10.68
N ALA A 75 6.70 5.66 9.65
CA ALA A 75 5.92 4.44 9.77
C ALA A 75 6.59 3.42 10.70
N LEU A 76 7.90 3.26 10.61
CA LEU A 76 8.66 2.35 11.49
C LEU A 76 8.63 2.83 12.94
N GLU A 77 8.80 4.13 13.18
CA GLU A 77 8.67 4.74 14.52
C GLU A 77 7.25 4.49 15.09
N ALA A 78 6.20 4.71 14.31
CA ALA A 78 4.83 4.45 14.75
C ALA A 78 4.61 2.98 15.10
N PHE A 79 5.07 2.03 14.25
CA PHE A 79 4.94 0.60 14.53
C PHE A 79 5.71 0.16 15.76
N GLN A 80 6.92 0.67 15.98
CA GLN A 80 7.69 0.37 17.21
C GLN A 80 6.93 0.82 18.47
N LEU A 81 6.32 2.00 18.44
CA LEU A 81 5.50 2.51 19.55
C LEU A 81 4.24 1.65 19.76
N ILE A 82 3.52 1.32 18.68
CA ILE A 82 2.31 0.49 18.73
C ILE A 82 2.65 -0.92 19.21
N HIS A 83 3.68 -1.55 18.67
CA HIS A 83 4.08 -2.90 19.07
C HIS A 83 4.46 -3.02 20.55
N ARG A 84 5.05 -1.97 21.11
CA ARG A 84 5.37 -1.90 22.54
C ARG A 84 4.12 -1.82 23.43
N GLU A 85 3.14 -1.02 23.02
CA GLU A 85 1.93 -0.76 23.83
C GLU A 85 0.81 -1.80 23.57
N PHE A 86 0.71 -2.30 22.35
CA PHE A 86 -0.34 -3.24 21.89
C PHE A 86 0.29 -4.42 21.14
N PRO A 87 1.04 -5.29 21.82
CA PRO A 87 1.78 -6.38 21.18
C PRO A 87 0.88 -7.44 20.53
N GLU A 88 -0.41 -7.48 20.89
CA GLU A 88 -1.43 -8.37 20.34
C GLU A 88 -1.95 -7.92 18.96
N LEU A 89 -1.77 -6.64 18.60
CA LEU A 89 -2.20 -6.15 17.30
C LEU A 89 -1.28 -6.63 16.18
N ILE A 90 -1.89 -6.99 15.06
CA ILE A 90 -1.16 -7.33 13.84
C ILE A 90 -0.77 -6.04 13.13
N ASN A 91 0.51 -5.71 13.13
CA ASN A 91 1.03 -4.59 12.36
C ASN A 91 1.10 -4.97 10.88
N CYS A 92 0.45 -4.14 10.02
CA CYS A 92 0.34 -4.31 8.57
C CYS A 92 0.92 -3.10 7.84
N LEU A 93 1.90 -3.32 6.95
CA LEU A 93 2.58 -2.27 6.20
C LEU A 93 2.28 -2.40 4.71
N SER A 94 2.04 -1.27 4.03
CA SER A 94 1.94 -1.22 2.56
C SER A 94 3.03 -0.31 1.99
N THR A 95 3.75 -0.76 0.96
CA THR A 95 4.83 -0.01 0.31
C THR A 95 4.86 -0.23 -1.20
N ASN A 96 5.50 0.66 -1.94
CA ASN A 96 5.85 0.47 -3.34
C ASN A 96 7.02 -0.51 -3.55
N GLY A 97 7.74 -0.87 -2.49
CA GLY A 97 8.81 -1.86 -2.49
C GLY A 97 10.19 -1.34 -2.88
N LEU A 98 10.35 -0.05 -3.27
CA LEU A 98 11.64 0.50 -3.71
C LEU A 98 12.73 0.39 -2.62
N LEU A 99 12.36 0.64 -1.37
CA LEU A 99 13.30 0.58 -0.24
C LEU A 99 13.11 -0.66 0.66
N LEU A 100 12.29 -1.62 0.22
CA LEU A 100 11.94 -2.79 1.02
C LEU A 100 13.16 -3.64 1.40
N GLU A 101 14.09 -3.87 0.49
CA GLU A 101 15.31 -4.64 0.79
C GLU A 101 16.14 -4.00 1.91
N ARG A 102 16.25 -2.67 1.89
CA ARG A 102 16.99 -1.88 2.88
C ARG A 102 16.39 -2.00 4.29
N TYR A 103 15.06 -1.93 4.39
CA TYR A 103 14.34 -1.85 5.66
C TYR A 103 13.67 -3.16 6.12
N ALA A 104 13.87 -4.28 5.43
CA ALA A 104 13.17 -5.52 5.76
C ALA A 104 13.44 -6.02 7.20
N ASP A 105 14.67 -5.91 7.69
CA ASP A 105 15.03 -6.29 9.06
C ASP A 105 14.36 -5.34 10.07
N ASP A 106 14.38 -4.04 9.82
CA ASP A 106 13.76 -3.03 10.69
C ASP A 106 12.23 -3.20 10.73
N ILE A 107 11.60 -3.55 9.60
CA ILE A 107 10.18 -3.88 9.50
C ILE A 107 9.84 -5.07 10.42
N ALA A 108 10.61 -6.14 10.34
CA ALA A 108 10.42 -7.31 11.19
C ALA A 108 10.63 -6.97 12.68
N ALA A 109 11.67 -6.19 13.00
CA ALA A 109 11.98 -5.74 14.36
C ALA A 109 10.91 -4.80 14.94
N ALA A 110 10.23 -4.02 14.09
CA ALA A 110 9.10 -3.16 14.49
C ALA A 110 7.78 -3.95 14.71
N GLY A 111 7.81 -5.28 14.70
CA GLY A 111 6.65 -6.13 14.94
C GLY A 111 5.66 -6.23 13.79
N VAL A 112 6.04 -5.81 12.58
CA VAL A 112 5.21 -6.00 11.38
C VAL A 112 5.13 -7.48 11.04
N ARG A 113 3.91 -7.98 10.83
CA ARG A 113 3.66 -9.39 10.49
C ARG A 113 3.21 -9.55 9.04
N THR A 114 2.49 -8.57 8.51
CA THR A 114 1.93 -8.61 7.17
C THR A 114 2.42 -7.42 6.36
N LEU A 115 2.84 -7.70 5.14
CA LEU A 115 3.40 -6.72 4.21
C LEU A 115 2.62 -6.76 2.91
N THR A 116 2.20 -5.59 2.43
CA THR A 116 1.65 -5.45 1.09
C THR A 116 2.64 -4.67 0.22
N VAL A 117 3.03 -5.24 -0.92
CA VAL A 117 3.88 -4.55 -1.91
C VAL A 117 3.05 -4.27 -3.16
N THR A 118 3.10 -3.04 -3.66
CA THR A 118 2.43 -2.69 -4.92
C THR A 118 3.34 -2.98 -6.09
N VAL A 119 2.98 -3.97 -6.93
CA VAL A 119 3.70 -4.38 -8.13
C VAL A 119 2.75 -4.30 -9.33
N ASN A 120 2.91 -3.25 -10.15
CA ASN A 120 2.01 -2.99 -11.28
C ASN A 120 2.53 -3.54 -12.61
N ALA A 121 3.80 -3.92 -12.67
CA ALA A 121 4.42 -4.65 -13.78
C ALA A 121 5.74 -5.29 -13.32
N VAL A 122 6.18 -6.31 -14.05
CA VAL A 122 7.49 -7.00 -13.88
C VAL A 122 8.35 -6.94 -15.13
N ASP A 123 7.87 -6.20 -16.13
CA ASP A 123 8.58 -5.81 -17.35
C ASP A 123 8.79 -4.28 -17.36
N PRO A 124 10.05 -3.79 -17.53
CA PRO A 124 10.36 -2.37 -17.54
C PRO A 124 9.63 -1.60 -18.64
N SER A 125 9.39 -2.22 -19.80
CA SER A 125 8.68 -1.60 -20.93
C SER A 125 7.20 -1.29 -20.60
N VAL A 126 6.58 -2.07 -19.70
CA VAL A 126 5.23 -1.85 -19.19
C VAL A 126 5.27 -0.85 -18.03
N LEU A 127 6.18 -1.05 -17.04
CA LEU A 127 6.21 -0.24 -15.83
C LEU A 127 6.49 1.23 -16.08
N LYS A 128 7.35 1.58 -17.06
CA LYS A 128 7.64 2.98 -17.44
C LYS A 128 6.39 3.78 -17.84
N ASN A 129 5.33 3.09 -18.32
CA ASN A 129 4.07 3.73 -18.68
C ASN A 129 3.16 3.96 -17.46
N ILE A 130 3.43 3.29 -16.34
CA ILE A 130 2.66 3.37 -15.09
C ILE A 130 3.36 4.25 -14.05
N CYS A 131 4.68 4.16 -13.95
CA CYS A 131 5.51 4.93 -13.03
C CYS A 131 6.31 5.97 -13.84
N ALA A 132 6.09 7.25 -13.54
CA ALA A 132 6.75 8.35 -14.25
C ALA A 132 8.23 8.45 -13.86
N TYR A 133 8.52 8.34 -12.56
CA TYR A 133 9.88 8.34 -12.03
C TYR A 133 9.96 7.69 -10.65
N ILE A 134 11.19 7.41 -10.24
CA ILE A 134 11.56 7.04 -8.88
C ILE A 134 12.68 7.94 -8.39
N VAL A 135 12.82 8.06 -7.06
CA VAL A 135 13.93 8.75 -6.40
C VAL A 135 14.63 7.79 -5.45
N VAL A 136 15.92 7.56 -5.68
CA VAL A 136 16.77 6.71 -4.84
C VAL A 136 18.00 7.52 -4.44
N ASP A 137 18.23 7.63 -3.14
CA ASP A 137 19.38 8.36 -2.57
C ASP A 137 19.53 9.80 -3.14
N GLY A 138 18.38 10.47 -3.34
CA GLY A 138 18.30 11.83 -3.89
C GLY A 138 18.45 11.94 -5.41
N ILE A 139 18.64 10.84 -6.12
CA ILE A 139 18.76 10.79 -7.58
C ILE A 139 17.45 10.36 -8.20
N LYS A 140 16.98 11.13 -9.19
CA LYS A 140 15.76 10.83 -9.95
C LYS A 140 16.09 9.99 -11.17
N TYR A 141 15.33 8.88 -11.35
CA TYR A 141 15.41 8.00 -12.50
C TYR A 141 14.05 7.89 -13.19
N GLU A 142 14.03 7.93 -14.52
CA GLU A 142 12.83 7.92 -15.35
C GLU A 142 12.87 6.81 -16.41
N GLY A 143 11.75 6.59 -17.09
CA GLY A 143 11.66 5.68 -18.24
C GLY A 143 12.04 4.25 -17.91
N ILE A 144 12.79 3.61 -18.81
CA ILE A 144 13.21 2.20 -18.69
C ILE A 144 14.14 2.02 -17.49
N GLU A 145 15.12 2.89 -17.30
CA GLU A 145 16.10 2.80 -16.21
C GLU A 145 15.42 2.84 -14.84
N GLY A 146 14.51 3.81 -14.63
CA GLY A 146 13.73 3.90 -13.38
C GLY A 146 12.87 2.67 -13.14
N ALA A 147 12.28 2.11 -14.20
CA ALA A 147 11.48 0.90 -14.13
C ALA A 147 12.32 -0.34 -13.79
N GLU A 148 13.50 -0.51 -14.40
CA GLU A 148 14.44 -1.59 -14.09
C GLU A 148 14.90 -1.56 -12.63
N ILE A 149 15.28 -0.39 -12.12
CA ILE A 149 15.68 -0.20 -10.73
C ILE A 149 14.55 -0.58 -9.78
N LEU A 150 13.31 -0.12 -10.03
CA LEU A 150 12.16 -0.41 -9.18
C LEU A 150 11.84 -1.91 -9.18
N ILE A 151 11.74 -2.55 -10.34
CA ILE A 151 11.46 -3.99 -10.45
C ILE A 151 12.54 -4.81 -9.74
N ALA A 152 13.81 -4.48 -9.96
CA ALA A 152 14.91 -5.17 -9.30
C ALA A 152 14.85 -5.02 -7.77
N ALA A 153 14.60 -3.82 -7.26
CA ALA A 153 14.44 -3.55 -5.83
C ALA A 153 13.26 -4.31 -5.23
N GLN A 154 12.10 -4.30 -5.90
CA GLN A 154 10.91 -5.06 -5.49
C GLN A 154 11.21 -6.55 -5.39
N LYS A 155 11.83 -7.15 -6.41
CA LYS A 155 12.17 -8.59 -6.41
C LYS A 155 13.10 -8.96 -5.26
N ARG A 156 14.15 -8.17 -4.99
CA ARG A 156 15.08 -8.42 -3.88
C ARG A 156 14.40 -8.22 -2.53
N GLY A 157 13.65 -7.12 -2.37
CA GLY A 157 12.95 -6.79 -1.13
C GLY A 157 11.88 -7.82 -0.77
N ILE A 158 11.09 -8.30 -1.74
CA ILE A 158 10.07 -9.34 -1.53
C ILE A 158 10.75 -10.65 -1.08
N ARG A 159 11.81 -11.11 -1.76
CA ARG A 159 12.54 -12.32 -1.33
C ARG A 159 13.05 -12.21 0.09
N LYS A 160 13.66 -11.07 0.44
CA LYS A 160 14.17 -10.82 1.79
C LYS A 160 13.04 -10.83 2.82
N ALA A 161 11.93 -10.15 2.56
CA ALA A 161 10.78 -10.12 3.45
C ALA A 161 10.20 -11.53 3.69
N VAL A 162 10.05 -12.33 2.63
CA VAL A 162 9.61 -13.74 2.72
C VAL A 162 10.61 -14.57 3.54
N SER A 163 11.92 -14.40 3.33
CA SER A 163 12.94 -15.14 4.09
C SER A 163 12.96 -14.80 5.58
N LEU A 164 12.50 -13.61 5.95
CA LEU A 164 12.30 -13.18 7.35
C LEU A 164 10.98 -13.66 7.96
N GLY A 165 10.16 -14.43 7.20
CA GLY A 165 8.90 -14.98 7.67
C GLY A 165 7.72 -13.99 7.62
N LEU A 166 7.86 -12.84 6.96
CA LEU A 166 6.76 -11.91 6.76
C LEU A 166 5.73 -12.48 5.77
N LEU A 167 4.46 -12.31 6.06
CA LEU A 167 3.38 -12.66 5.14
C LEU A 167 3.24 -11.57 4.07
N VAL A 168 3.70 -11.85 2.87
CA VAL A 168 3.70 -10.88 1.77
C VAL A 168 2.47 -11.06 0.88
N LYS A 169 1.72 -9.97 0.69
CA LYS A 169 0.65 -9.81 -0.28
C LYS A 169 1.11 -8.83 -1.37
N ILE A 170 0.73 -9.07 -2.61
CA ILE A 170 0.92 -8.12 -3.69
C ILE A 170 -0.38 -7.40 -4.00
N ASN A 171 -0.32 -6.08 -4.19
CA ASN A 171 -1.35 -5.32 -4.86
C ASN A 171 -0.90 -5.01 -6.29
N ALA A 172 -1.75 -5.24 -7.28
CA ALA A 172 -1.56 -4.79 -8.65
C ALA A 172 -2.77 -3.95 -9.10
N VAL A 173 -2.53 -2.73 -9.55
CA VAL A 173 -3.59 -1.90 -10.15
C VAL A 173 -3.79 -2.38 -11.58
N LEU A 174 -5.01 -2.81 -11.90
CA LEU A 174 -5.39 -3.23 -13.25
C LEU A 174 -5.71 -2.00 -14.10
N ILE A 175 -4.92 -1.79 -15.12
CA ILE A 175 -5.07 -0.75 -16.14
C ILE A 175 -5.18 -1.48 -17.48
N PRO A 176 -6.42 -1.73 -17.98
CA PRO A 176 -6.64 -2.67 -19.08
C PRO A 176 -5.73 -2.47 -20.28
N GLU A 177 -5.60 -1.26 -20.76
CA GLU A 177 -4.82 -0.89 -21.93
C GLU A 177 -3.29 -0.99 -21.72
N VAL A 178 -2.82 -0.95 -20.46
CA VAL A 178 -1.39 -0.86 -20.15
C VAL A 178 -0.83 -2.18 -19.64
N ASN A 179 -1.50 -2.80 -18.66
CA ASN A 179 -1.01 -4.01 -18.00
C ASN A 179 -2.03 -5.15 -17.90
N GLY A 180 -3.24 -5.02 -18.52
CA GLY A 180 -4.27 -6.06 -18.45
C GLY A 180 -3.77 -7.43 -18.91
N TRP A 181 -3.04 -7.48 -20.02
CA TRP A 181 -2.43 -8.69 -20.57
C TRP A 181 -1.23 -9.20 -19.75
N HIS A 182 -0.67 -8.36 -18.87
CA HIS A 182 0.56 -8.64 -18.10
C HIS A 182 0.29 -9.17 -16.68
N ILE A 183 -0.97 -9.22 -16.23
CA ILE A 183 -1.36 -9.65 -14.88
C ILE A 183 -0.93 -11.08 -14.57
N ALA A 184 -1.05 -12.00 -15.52
CA ALA A 184 -0.60 -13.38 -15.37
C ALA A 184 0.92 -13.48 -15.13
N GLU A 185 1.71 -12.65 -15.81
CA GLU A 185 3.17 -12.59 -15.66
C GLU A 185 3.56 -12.01 -14.29
N ILE A 186 2.83 -11.00 -13.80
CA ILE A 186 3.00 -10.50 -12.42
C ILE A 186 2.74 -11.65 -11.45
N ALA A 187 1.61 -12.35 -11.58
CA ALA A 187 1.22 -13.45 -10.70
C ALA A 187 2.27 -14.57 -10.66
N ARG A 188 2.75 -15.00 -11.84
CA ARG A 188 3.81 -15.99 -11.97
C ARG A 188 5.08 -15.54 -11.26
N THR A 189 5.55 -14.33 -11.57
CA THR A 189 6.80 -13.80 -11.04
C THR A 189 6.76 -13.68 -9.51
N VAL A 190 5.67 -13.13 -8.93
CA VAL A 190 5.60 -12.96 -7.48
C VAL A 190 5.41 -14.30 -6.75
N ARG A 191 4.77 -15.29 -7.39
CA ARG A 191 4.71 -16.66 -6.87
C ARG A 191 6.10 -17.27 -6.71
N GLU A 192 6.96 -17.09 -7.71
CA GLU A 192 8.35 -17.55 -7.68
C GLU A 192 9.20 -16.87 -6.59
N LEU A 193 8.76 -15.68 -6.13
CA LEU A 193 9.37 -14.97 -5.00
C LEU A 193 8.86 -15.42 -3.63
N GLY A 194 7.90 -16.35 -3.57
CA GLY A 194 7.33 -16.88 -2.33
C GLY A 194 6.10 -16.13 -1.82
N VAL A 195 5.51 -15.27 -2.65
CA VAL A 195 4.26 -14.56 -2.30
C VAL A 195 3.09 -15.53 -2.25
N GLY A 196 2.23 -15.38 -1.24
CA GLY A 196 1.08 -16.26 -1.03
C GLY A 196 -0.25 -15.76 -1.60
N ILE A 197 -0.40 -14.46 -1.89
CA ILE A 197 -1.69 -13.89 -2.33
C ILE A 197 -1.49 -12.62 -3.17
N LEU A 198 -2.30 -12.48 -4.22
CA LEU A 198 -2.38 -11.30 -5.07
C LEU A 198 -3.74 -10.62 -4.92
N ASN A 199 -3.75 -9.31 -4.87
CA ASN A 199 -4.95 -8.47 -4.91
C ASN A 199 -4.92 -7.63 -6.19
N ILE A 200 -5.88 -7.79 -7.06
CA ILE A 200 -6.04 -7.01 -8.28
C ILE A 200 -7.02 -5.89 -7.99
N ILE A 201 -6.54 -4.66 -8.04
CA ILE A 201 -7.30 -3.45 -7.72
C ILE A 201 -7.68 -2.78 -9.05
N PRO A 202 -8.96 -2.55 -9.33
CA PRO A 202 -9.35 -1.81 -10.52
C PRO A 202 -8.80 -0.38 -10.49
N LEU A 203 -8.35 0.12 -11.64
CA LEU A 203 -7.95 1.52 -11.80
C LEU A 203 -9.11 2.43 -11.40
N ILE A 204 -8.81 3.46 -10.62
CA ILE A 204 -9.67 4.63 -10.46
C ILE A 204 -9.08 5.72 -11.38
N PRO A 205 -9.74 6.06 -12.49
CA PRO A 205 -9.23 7.03 -13.45
C PRO A 205 -9.08 8.41 -12.82
N GLN A 206 -7.83 8.87 -12.70
CA GLN A 206 -7.53 10.16 -12.11
C GLN A 206 -6.11 10.61 -12.47
N TYR A 207 -5.80 11.87 -12.23
CA TYR A 207 -4.51 12.47 -12.47
C TYR A 207 -4.07 12.29 -13.93
N GLU A 208 -2.88 11.77 -14.23
CA GLU A 208 -2.42 11.53 -15.59
C GLU A 208 -3.23 10.42 -16.31
N PHE A 209 -3.95 9.59 -15.55
CA PHE A 209 -4.81 8.53 -16.10
C PHE A 209 -6.30 8.89 -16.04
N ALA A 210 -6.65 10.18 -15.91
CA ALA A 210 -8.03 10.62 -15.93
C ALA A 210 -8.77 10.36 -17.27
N GLY A 211 -8.01 10.18 -18.35
CA GLY A 211 -8.56 9.84 -19.68
C GLY A 211 -8.57 8.34 -19.99
N TYR A 212 -8.18 7.48 -19.05
CA TYR A 212 -8.25 6.03 -19.20
C TYR A 212 -9.58 5.50 -18.68
N ASP A 213 -10.01 4.36 -19.20
CA ASP A 213 -11.20 3.69 -18.70
C ASP A 213 -10.87 2.84 -17.46
N ALA A 214 -11.78 2.83 -16.48
CA ALA A 214 -11.73 1.84 -15.41
C ALA A 214 -12.03 0.45 -16.01
N PRO A 215 -11.39 -0.63 -15.50
CA PRO A 215 -11.72 -1.97 -15.97
C PRO A 215 -13.17 -2.30 -15.68
N ASP A 216 -13.84 -2.89 -16.65
CA ASP A 216 -15.17 -3.45 -16.48
C ASP A 216 -15.15 -4.76 -15.67
N CYS A 217 -16.35 -5.31 -15.38
CA CYS A 217 -16.46 -6.54 -14.59
C CYS A 217 -15.84 -7.75 -15.29
N GLU A 218 -15.90 -7.80 -16.62
CA GLU A 218 -15.35 -8.93 -17.40
C GLU A 218 -13.82 -8.84 -17.47
N GLU A 219 -13.27 -7.66 -17.68
CA GLU A 219 -11.81 -7.41 -17.66
C GLU A 219 -11.22 -7.76 -16.30
N LEU A 220 -11.87 -7.33 -15.22
CA LEU A 220 -11.45 -7.66 -13.86
C LEU A 220 -11.57 -9.17 -13.59
N ALA A 221 -12.62 -9.83 -14.06
CA ALA A 221 -12.80 -11.27 -13.93
C ALA A 221 -11.71 -12.05 -14.70
N ARG A 222 -11.45 -11.69 -15.96
CA ARG A 222 -10.38 -12.29 -16.76
C ARG A 222 -9.00 -12.12 -16.13
N ALA A 223 -8.69 -10.92 -15.62
CA ALA A 223 -7.43 -10.66 -14.95
C ALA A 223 -7.25 -11.53 -13.69
N ARG A 224 -8.32 -11.70 -12.89
CA ARG A 224 -8.32 -12.56 -11.69
C ARG A 224 -8.14 -14.02 -12.05
N GLU A 225 -8.87 -14.53 -13.04
CA GLU A 225 -8.75 -15.91 -13.53
C GLU A 225 -7.34 -16.20 -14.04
N ALA A 226 -6.76 -15.30 -14.84
CA ALA A 226 -5.39 -15.43 -15.32
C ALA A 226 -4.35 -15.49 -14.17
N ALA A 227 -4.56 -14.74 -13.10
CA ALA A 227 -3.69 -14.75 -11.94
C ALA A 227 -3.89 -16.00 -11.07
N GLU A 228 -5.11 -16.50 -10.93
CA GLU A 228 -5.48 -17.68 -10.13
C GLU A 228 -4.82 -18.98 -10.62
N ALA A 229 -4.35 -19.01 -11.88
CA ALA A 229 -3.52 -20.10 -12.37
C ALA A 229 -2.17 -20.24 -11.63
N TYR A 230 -1.71 -19.20 -10.92
CA TYR A 230 -0.41 -19.16 -10.25
C TYR A 230 -0.51 -19.06 -8.72
N LEU A 231 -1.42 -18.22 -8.19
CA LEU A 231 -1.59 -18.04 -6.74
C LEU A 231 -3.00 -17.53 -6.41
N PRO A 232 -3.47 -17.70 -5.14
CA PRO A 232 -4.76 -17.20 -4.71
C PRO A 232 -4.94 -15.71 -4.94
N VAL A 233 -6.13 -15.29 -5.41
CA VAL A 233 -6.48 -13.88 -5.60
C VAL A 233 -7.45 -13.42 -4.52
N PHE A 234 -7.11 -12.32 -3.86
CA PHE A 234 -7.95 -11.68 -2.85
C PHE A 234 -9.11 -10.92 -3.51
N ARG A 235 -10.36 -11.33 -3.20
CA ARG A 235 -11.56 -10.80 -3.86
C ARG A 235 -12.38 -9.82 -3.00
N HIS A 236 -11.95 -9.55 -1.76
CA HIS A 236 -12.70 -8.75 -0.79
C HIS A 236 -12.08 -7.36 -0.52
N CYS A 237 -11.39 -6.79 -1.50
CA CYS A 237 -10.82 -5.45 -1.37
C CYS A 237 -11.93 -4.39 -1.27
N GLN A 238 -11.88 -3.54 -0.22
CA GLN A 238 -12.86 -2.51 0.06
C GLN A 238 -12.37 -1.10 -0.30
N HIS A 239 -11.24 -0.98 -1.01
CA HIS A 239 -10.63 0.32 -1.37
C HIS A 239 -10.49 1.28 -0.17
N CYS A 240 -10.02 0.75 0.98
CA CYS A 240 -9.95 1.52 2.21
C CYS A 240 -9.10 2.78 2.07
N ARG A 241 -9.55 3.87 2.69
CA ARG A 241 -8.79 5.10 2.88
C ARG A 241 -7.54 4.84 3.74
N ALA A 242 -6.56 5.75 3.69
CA ALA A 242 -5.35 5.66 4.52
C ALA A 242 -5.62 5.98 6.01
N ASP A 243 -6.81 6.46 6.34
CA ASP A 243 -7.33 6.76 7.68
C ASP A 243 -8.59 5.93 8.04
N ALA A 244 -8.83 4.80 7.40
CA ALA A 244 -10.00 3.96 7.65
C ALA A 244 -9.94 3.29 9.03
N VAL A 245 -11.05 3.28 9.76
CA VAL A 245 -11.16 2.69 11.11
C VAL A 245 -12.46 1.91 11.29
N GLY A 246 -12.37 0.65 11.71
CA GLY A 246 -13.54 -0.18 11.99
C GLY A 246 -13.50 -1.52 11.28
N VAL A 247 -14.64 -2.19 11.22
CA VAL A 247 -14.79 -3.49 10.55
C VAL A 247 -15.25 -3.26 9.11
N PRO A 248 -14.49 -3.70 8.09
CA PRO A 248 -14.86 -3.50 6.69
C PRO A 248 -16.26 -3.99 6.37
N GLY A 249 -17.07 -3.13 5.74
CA GLY A 249 -18.45 -3.44 5.37
C GLY A 249 -19.46 -3.45 6.51
N LYS A 250 -19.05 -3.19 7.77
CA LYS A 250 -19.93 -3.17 8.94
C LYS A 250 -20.02 -1.80 9.59
N ASN A 251 -18.87 -1.17 9.88
CA ASN A 251 -18.83 0.13 10.54
C ASN A 251 -17.57 0.91 10.13
N GLU A 252 -17.62 2.24 10.27
CA GLU A 252 -16.53 3.16 9.98
C GLU A 252 -16.51 4.29 11.02
N PHE A 253 -15.37 4.47 11.69
CA PHE A 253 -15.18 5.41 12.79
C PHE A 253 -14.15 6.51 12.47
N SER A 254 -13.65 6.60 11.25
CA SER A 254 -12.60 7.57 10.89
C SER A 254 -12.98 9.01 11.20
N ALA A 255 -14.23 9.41 10.94
CA ALA A 255 -14.73 10.76 11.23
C ALA A 255 -14.71 11.14 12.74
N GLN A 256 -14.67 10.14 13.65
CA GLN A 256 -14.61 10.38 15.09
C GLN A 256 -13.17 10.49 15.61
N LEU A 257 -12.19 10.08 14.79
CA LEU A 257 -10.77 10.01 15.16
C LEU A 257 -9.91 11.02 14.42
N TYR A 258 -10.28 11.34 13.18
CA TYR A 258 -9.51 12.17 12.25
C TYR A 258 -10.26 13.43 11.84
N GLY A 259 -9.53 14.44 11.34
CA GLY A 259 -10.12 15.69 10.81
C GLY A 259 -10.11 16.87 11.77
N GLY A 260 -9.38 16.77 12.89
CA GLY A 260 -9.26 17.84 13.87
C GLY A 260 -7.92 18.60 13.88
N ARG A 261 -6.97 18.23 13.01
CA ARG A 261 -5.62 18.79 12.97
C ARG A 261 -5.38 19.61 11.72
N GLU A 262 -4.53 20.64 11.82
CA GLU A 262 -4.02 21.34 10.64
C GLU A 262 -3.24 20.37 9.75
N VAL A 263 -3.57 20.39 8.46
CA VAL A 263 -2.96 19.53 7.45
C VAL A 263 -1.95 20.35 6.65
N ALA A 264 -0.76 19.81 6.41
CA ALA A 264 0.20 20.45 5.52
C ALA A 264 -0.36 20.55 4.09
N GLU A 265 -0.24 21.74 3.47
CA GLU A 265 -0.86 22.01 2.16
C GLU A 265 -0.27 21.20 1.01
N THR A 266 0.93 20.65 1.15
CA THR A 266 1.62 19.98 0.05
C THR A 266 2.12 18.59 0.43
N PHE A 267 1.86 17.65 -0.45
CA PHE A 267 2.46 16.32 -0.46
C PHE A 267 3.77 16.40 -1.24
N SER A 268 4.90 16.16 -0.57
CA SER A 268 6.17 16.01 -1.26
C SER A 268 6.20 14.67 -2.01
N HIS A 269 6.29 14.74 -3.32
CA HIS A 269 6.79 13.63 -4.11
C HIS A 269 8.31 13.81 -4.18
N GLY A 270 9.02 13.15 -3.30
CA GLY A 270 10.46 12.99 -3.24
C GLY A 270 11.35 14.08 -3.77
#